data_4c0babcb311bf7371d7e13232b42c33f
#
_entry.id   4c0babcb311bf7371d7e13232b42c33f
#
_cell.length_a   1.000
_cell.length_b   1.000
_cell.length_c   1.000
_cell.angle_alpha   90.00
_cell.angle_beta   90.00
_cell.angle_gamma   90.00
#
_symmetry.space_group_name_H-M   'P 1'
#
loop_
_entity.id
_entity.type
_entity.pdbx_description
1 polymer ?
#
loop_
_entity_poly.entity_id
_entity_poly.type
_entity_poly.pdbx_seq_one_letter_code
_entity_poly.pdbx_strand_id
1 'polypeptide(L)'
;MNWKAAAKEKLRRYDDMRLATINIPEELERLEIDAQSIRSARSDATPVAGGGNRREEAMINNIIERQELERSLQQAMIWLRATDRALTVLSQEDKLILHRLYIYPQKGSLELLSRELGVETSSIYRRRDKALKQFTLAYYGIDE
;
A
#
# COMPACT_ATOMS: atom_id res chain seq x y z
N MET A 1 -14.01 -10.14 15.96
CA MET A 1 -12.82 -9.47 15.39
C MET A 1 -12.58 -8.16 16.11
N ASN A 2 -11.35 -7.81 16.34
CA ASN A 2 -11.00 -6.48 16.87
C ASN A 2 -10.85 -5.49 15.71
N TRP A 3 -11.89 -4.70 15.47
CA TRP A 3 -11.94 -3.77 14.35
C TRP A 3 -10.98 -2.59 14.51
N LYS A 4 -10.73 -2.14 15.72
CA LYS A 4 -9.70 -1.11 15.99
C LYS A 4 -8.30 -1.60 15.65
N ALA A 5 -7.99 -2.85 15.98
CA ALA A 5 -6.70 -3.45 15.63
C ALA A 5 -6.56 -3.59 14.11
N ALA A 6 -7.63 -3.98 13.41
CA ALA A 6 -7.67 -4.03 11.96
C ALA A 6 -7.47 -2.63 11.33
N ALA A 7 -8.09 -1.60 11.93
CA ALA A 7 -7.93 -0.21 11.48
C ALA A 7 -6.49 0.28 11.68
N LYS A 8 -5.88 -0.01 12.82
CA LYS A 8 -4.46 0.29 13.07
C LYS A 8 -3.56 -0.33 12.01
N GLU A 9 -3.83 -1.56 11.63
CA GLU A 9 -3.06 -2.27 10.61
C GLU A 9 -3.19 -1.59 9.23
N LYS A 10 -4.37 -1.08 8.89
CA LYS A 10 -4.57 -0.28 7.67
C LYS A 10 -3.66 0.96 7.67
N LEU A 11 -3.56 1.63 8.79
CA LEU A 11 -2.69 2.82 8.92
C LEU A 11 -1.20 2.44 8.87
N ARG A 12 -0.81 1.38 9.56
CA ARG A 12 0.60 0.94 9.59
C ARG A 12 1.12 0.54 8.22
N ARG A 13 0.27 -0.02 7.37
CA ARG A 13 0.64 -0.48 6.03
C ARG A 13 0.42 0.58 4.95
N TYR A 14 -0.04 1.76 5.33
CA TYR A 14 -0.34 2.83 4.37
C TYR A 14 0.83 3.16 3.45
N ASP A 15 2.02 3.35 4.02
CA ASP A 15 3.19 3.73 3.23
C ASP A 15 3.65 2.60 2.30
N ASP A 16 3.60 1.36 2.75
CA ASP A 16 3.92 0.20 1.90
C ASP A 16 2.98 0.13 0.71
N MET A 17 1.68 0.34 0.91
CA MET A 17 0.71 0.35 -0.18
C MET A 17 0.92 1.54 -1.12
N ARG A 18 1.27 2.70 -0.59
CA ARG A 18 1.61 3.87 -1.38
C ARG A 18 2.82 3.61 -2.28
N LEU A 19 3.88 3.06 -1.71
CA LEU A 19 5.10 2.70 -2.46
C LEU A 19 4.80 1.66 -3.54
N ALA A 20 3.96 0.66 -3.25
CA ALA A 20 3.55 -0.35 -4.21
C ALA A 20 2.87 0.28 -5.44
N THR A 21 2.03 1.31 -5.23
CA THR A 21 1.37 1.99 -6.36
C THR A 21 2.33 2.78 -7.23
N ILE A 22 3.52 3.10 -6.74
CA ILE A 22 4.59 3.75 -7.50
C ILE A 22 5.47 2.71 -8.19
N ASN A 23 5.88 1.69 -7.45
CA ASN A 23 6.85 0.70 -7.93
C ASN A 23 6.26 -0.32 -8.91
N ILE A 24 5.00 -0.76 -8.69
CA ILE A 24 4.39 -1.77 -9.55
C ILE A 24 4.27 -1.30 -11.01
N PRO A 25 3.79 -0.08 -11.31
CA PRO A 25 3.75 0.38 -12.71
C PRO A 25 5.11 0.37 -13.40
N GLU A 26 6.17 0.74 -12.70
CA GLU A 26 7.53 0.68 -13.24
C GLU A 26 7.96 -0.76 -13.52
N GLU A 27 7.65 -1.67 -12.63
CA GLU A 27 7.94 -3.10 -12.79
C GLU A 27 7.13 -3.71 -13.94
N LEU A 28 5.86 -3.31 -14.10
CA LEU A 28 5.03 -3.74 -15.23
C LEU A 28 5.60 -3.25 -16.56
N GLU A 29 6.10 -2.02 -16.61
CA GLU A 29 6.76 -1.48 -17.80
C GLU A 29 8.01 -2.30 -18.14
N ARG A 30 8.83 -2.64 -17.17
CA ARG A 30 10.00 -3.51 -17.35
C ARG A 30 9.61 -4.87 -17.92
N LEU A 31 8.57 -5.49 -17.38
CA LEU A 31 8.08 -6.77 -17.86
C LEU A 31 7.50 -6.69 -19.27
N GLU A 32 6.87 -5.58 -19.63
CA GLU A 32 6.38 -5.33 -20.99
C GLU A 32 7.52 -5.25 -21.99
N ILE A 33 8.62 -4.57 -21.63
CA ILE A 33 9.85 -4.49 -22.45
C ILE A 33 10.46 -5.88 -22.59
N ASP A 34 10.54 -6.67 -21.52
CA ASP A 34 11.01 -8.05 -21.55
C ASP A 34 10.15 -8.92 -22.47
N ALA A 35 8.84 -8.75 -22.44
CA ALA A 35 7.92 -9.47 -23.34
C ALA A 35 8.20 -9.16 -24.82
N GLN A 36 8.47 -7.91 -25.14
CA GLN A 36 8.84 -7.49 -26.50
C GLN A 36 10.16 -8.11 -26.93
N SER A 37 11.15 -8.17 -26.03
CA SER A 37 12.44 -8.81 -26.27
C SER A 37 12.29 -10.30 -26.56
N ILE A 38 11.46 -10.99 -25.84
CA ILE A 38 11.15 -12.41 -26.07
C ILE A 38 10.52 -12.61 -27.45
N ARG A 39 9.57 -11.77 -27.86
CA ARG A 39 8.94 -11.82 -29.19
C ARG A 39 9.93 -11.52 -30.30
N SER A 40 10.78 -10.52 -30.15
CA SER A 40 11.77 -10.11 -31.15
C SER A 40 12.82 -11.20 -31.36
N ALA A 41 13.29 -11.85 -30.30
CA ALA A 41 14.22 -12.95 -30.37
C ALA A 41 13.65 -14.15 -31.13
N ARG A 42 12.32 -14.33 -31.16
CA ARG A 42 11.63 -15.40 -31.87
C ARG A 42 11.76 -15.29 -33.39
N SER A 43 11.81 -14.06 -33.95
CA SER A 43 11.86 -13.84 -35.39
C SER A 43 13.24 -14.13 -36.00
N ASP A 44 14.31 -14.04 -35.20
CA ASP A 44 15.71 -14.18 -35.68
C ASP A 44 16.33 -15.53 -35.30
N ALA A 45 15.61 -16.39 -34.62
CA ALA A 45 16.16 -17.64 -34.08
C ALA A 45 16.19 -18.76 -35.11
N THR A 46 17.37 -19.39 -35.27
CA THR A 46 17.48 -20.67 -35.92
C THR A 46 16.74 -21.73 -35.12
N PRO A 47 15.87 -22.59 -35.74
CA PRO A 47 15.20 -23.63 -35.02
C PRO A 47 16.21 -24.57 -34.35
N VAL A 48 16.24 -24.54 -33.02
CA VAL A 48 17.06 -25.46 -32.21
C VAL A 48 16.08 -26.36 -31.45
N ALA A 49 16.36 -27.66 -31.44
CA ALA A 49 15.55 -28.63 -30.69
C ALA A 49 15.47 -28.20 -29.20
N GLY A 50 14.24 -28.00 -28.70
CA GLY A 50 13.98 -27.56 -27.31
C GLY A 50 14.00 -26.04 -27.08
N GLY A 51 14.46 -25.22 -28.03
CA GLY A 51 14.50 -23.75 -27.90
C GLY A 51 13.12 -23.10 -27.88
N GLY A 52 12.11 -23.69 -28.56
CA GLY A 52 10.73 -23.20 -28.59
C GLY A 52 10.05 -23.27 -27.24
N ASN A 53 10.24 -24.35 -26.49
CA ASN A 53 9.64 -24.56 -25.18
C ASN A 53 10.12 -23.54 -24.14
N ARG A 54 11.40 -23.19 -24.15
CA ARG A 54 11.98 -22.20 -23.25
C ARG A 54 11.39 -20.83 -23.47
N ARG A 55 11.15 -20.45 -24.72
CA ARG A 55 10.53 -19.15 -25.06
C ARG A 55 9.07 -19.12 -24.65
N GLU A 56 8.35 -20.19 -24.91
CA GLU A 56 6.95 -20.31 -24.48
C GLU A 56 6.84 -20.22 -22.97
N GLU A 57 7.72 -20.92 -22.25
CA GLU A 57 7.77 -20.85 -20.78
C GLU A 57 8.11 -19.44 -20.30
N ALA A 58 9.10 -18.77 -20.91
CA ALA A 58 9.46 -17.41 -20.58
C ALA A 58 8.31 -16.44 -20.82
N MET A 59 7.57 -16.61 -21.92
CA MET A 59 6.42 -15.77 -22.23
C MET A 59 5.27 -16.03 -21.27
N ILE A 60 4.98 -17.29 -20.95
CA ILE A 60 3.95 -17.66 -19.97
C ILE A 60 4.28 -17.09 -18.61
N ASN A 61 5.53 -17.23 -18.15
CA ASN A 61 5.97 -16.69 -16.87
C ASN A 61 5.84 -15.17 -16.83
N ASN A 62 6.20 -14.48 -17.91
CA ASN A 62 6.05 -13.04 -18.03
C ASN A 62 4.57 -12.61 -17.90
N ILE A 63 3.67 -13.30 -18.57
CA ILE A 63 2.23 -13.05 -18.50
C ILE A 63 1.72 -13.25 -17.08
N ILE A 64 2.10 -14.34 -16.43
CA ILE A 64 1.69 -14.66 -15.05
C ILE A 64 2.18 -13.58 -14.08
N GLU A 65 3.44 -13.19 -14.16
CA GLU A 65 4.03 -12.16 -13.31
C GLU A 65 3.29 -10.82 -13.49
N ARG A 66 3.00 -10.43 -14.73
CA ARG A 66 2.25 -9.20 -15.00
C ARG A 66 0.84 -9.26 -14.40
N GLN A 67 0.16 -10.40 -14.54
CA GLN A 67 -1.18 -10.57 -13.97
C GLN A 67 -1.17 -10.48 -12.44
N GLU A 68 -0.19 -11.08 -11.79
CA GLU A 68 -0.03 -11.01 -10.33
C GLU A 68 0.23 -9.57 -9.88
N LEU A 69 1.10 -8.85 -10.57
CA LEU A 69 1.40 -7.46 -10.25
C LEU A 69 0.22 -6.53 -10.51
N GLU A 70 -0.52 -6.74 -11.58
CA GLU A 70 -1.74 -5.96 -11.87
C GLU A 70 -2.79 -6.15 -10.77
N ARG A 71 -2.96 -7.39 -10.30
CA ARG A 71 -3.87 -7.67 -9.18
C ARG A 71 -3.39 -7.01 -7.90
N SER A 72 -2.10 -7.10 -7.60
CA SER A 72 -1.50 -6.45 -6.43
C SER A 72 -1.67 -4.93 -6.48
N LEU A 73 -1.47 -4.32 -7.65
CA LEU A 73 -1.68 -2.89 -7.85
C LEU A 73 -3.13 -2.49 -7.57
N GLN A 74 -4.09 -3.24 -8.10
CA GLN A 74 -5.50 -2.99 -7.85
C GLN A 74 -5.84 -3.02 -6.36
N GLN A 75 -5.34 -4.02 -5.66
CA GLN A 75 -5.56 -4.15 -4.22
C GLN A 75 -4.93 -2.99 -3.44
N ALA A 76 -3.72 -2.58 -3.80
CA ALA A 76 -3.05 -1.45 -3.17
C ALA A 76 -3.81 -0.14 -3.39
N MET A 77 -4.31 0.08 -4.61
CA MET A 77 -5.09 1.28 -4.95
C MET A 77 -6.41 1.32 -4.17
N ILE A 78 -7.12 0.19 -4.09
CA ILE A 78 -8.37 0.09 -3.31
C ILE A 78 -8.10 0.40 -1.84
N TRP A 79 -7.06 -0.20 -1.28
CA TRP A 79 -6.65 0.01 0.11
C TRP A 79 -6.36 1.48 0.40
N LEU A 80 -5.54 2.13 -0.44
CA LEU A 80 -5.19 3.54 -0.27
C LEU A 80 -6.40 4.45 -0.34
N ARG A 81 -7.26 4.26 -1.34
CA ARG A 81 -8.46 5.08 -1.51
C ARG A 81 -9.40 4.95 -0.32
N ALA A 82 -9.61 3.73 0.17
CA ALA A 82 -10.46 3.49 1.33
C ALA A 82 -9.88 4.14 2.59
N THR A 83 -8.57 4.02 2.79
CA THR A 83 -7.88 4.63 3.93
C THR A 83 -7.93 6.16 3.83
N ASP A 84 -7.65 6.73 2.67
CA ASP A 84 -7.71 8.17 2.46
C ASP A 84 -9.12 8.73 2.71
N ARG A 85 -10.16 8.05 2.20
CA ARG A 85 -11.54 8.46 2.45
C ARG A 85 -11.88 8.43 3.93
N ALA A 86 -11.47 7.38 4.64
CA ALA A 86 -11.73 7.26 6.07
C ALA A 86 -10.98 8.34 6.88
N LEU A 87 -9.79 8.73 6.43
CA LEU A 87 -9.04 9.82 7.08
C LEU A 87 -9.70 11.19 6.90
N THR A 88 -10.50 11.39 5.85
CA THR A 88 -11.11 12.70 5.57
C THR A 88 -12.10 13.15 6.64
N VAL A 89 -12.67 12.25 7.43
CA VAL A 89 -13.62 12.59 8.49
C VAL A 89 -12.93 13.20 9.73
N LEU A 90 -11.62 13.09 9.81
CA LEU A 90 -10.84 13.56 10.96
C LEU A 90 -10.46 15.03 10.82
N SER A 91 -10.31 15.71 11.98
CA SER A 91 -9.69 17.03 12.02
C SER A 91 -8.22 16.94 11.59
N GLN A 92 -7.62 18.08 11.23
CA GLN A 92 -6.20 18.14 10.87
C GLN A 92 -5.30 17.64 12.01
N GLU A 93 -5.63 18.02 13.24
CA GLU A 93 -4.87 17.58 14.42
C GLU A 93 -4.97 16.07 14.62
N ASP A 94 -6.17 15.50 14.48
CA ASP A 94 -6.39 14.06 14.63
C ASP A 94 -5.70 13.27 13.53
N LYS A 95 -5.72 13.77 12.29
CA LYS A 95 -4.94 13.17 11.19
C LYS A 95 -3.45 13.17 11.52
N LEU A 96 -2.93 14.28 12.03
CA LEU A 96 -1.53 14.40 12.42
C LEU A 96 -1.14 13.37 13.49
N ILE A 97 -2.01 13.20 14.49
CA ILE A 97 -1.79 12.21 15.56
C ILE A 97 -1.70 10.80 14.98
N LEU A 98 -2.68 10.40 14.16
CA LEU A 98 -2.66 9.06 13.56
C LEU A 98 -1.49 8.88 12.60
N HIS A 99 -1.14 9.92 11.85
CA HIS A 99 0.00 9.90 10.95
C HIS A 99 1.32 9.66 11.71
N ARG A 100 1.55 10.42 12.76
CA ARG A 100 2.79 10.35 13.56
C ARG A 100 2.90 9.08 14.40
N LEU A 101 1.79 8.51 14.82
CA LEU A 101 1.79 7.32 15.69
C LEU A 101 1.67 6.00 14.93
N TYR A 102 1.03 5.99 13.75
CA TYR A 102 0.76 4.75 13.01
C TYR A 102 1.30 4.72 11.58
N ILE A 103 1.14 5.79 10.81
CA ILE A 103 1.57 5.81 9.40
C ILE A 103 3.09 5.91 9.30
N TYR A 104 3.67 6.88 10.00
CA TYR A 104 5.12 7.10 10.07
C TYR A 104 5.60 7.18 11.51
N PRO A 105 5.56 6.04 12.26
CA PRO A 105 6.01 6.06 13.64
C PRO A 105 7.52 6.26 13.70
N GLN A 106 7.95 7.23 14.51
CA GLN A 106 9.36 7.51 14.77
C GLN A 106 9.58 7.58 16.27
N LYS A 107 10.82 7.34 16.69
CA LYS A 107 11.20 7.49 18.08
C LYS A 107 11.00 8.95 18.50
N GLY A 108 10.30 9.18 19.61
CA GLY A 108 10.02 10.52 20.10
C GLY A 108 8.82 11.21 19.46
N SER A 109 8.02 10.52 18.62
CA SER A 109 6.84 11.10 17.99
C SER A 109 5.82 11.63 19.00
N LEU A 110 5.64 10.93 20.12
CA LEU A 110 4.68 11.32 21.16
C LEU A 110 5.08 12.66 21.80
N GLU A 111 6.33 12.80 22.16
CA GLU A 111 6.87 14.01 22.77
C GLU A 111 6.82 15.20 21.78
N LEU A 112 7.12 14.93 20.52
CA LEU A 112 7.06 15.95 19.46
C LEU A 112 5.62 16.42 19.25
N LEU A 113 4.65 15.52 19.21
CA LEU A 113 3.23 15.85 19.11
C LEU A 113 2.77 16.68 20.31
N SER A 114 3.19 16.32 21.50
CA SER A 114 2.89 17.05 22.73
C SER A 114 3.36 18.52 22.62
N ARG A 115 4.57 18.74 22.13
CA ARG A 115 5.11 20.09 21.92
C ARG A 115 4.37 20.85 20.82
N GLU A 116 4.17 20.22 19.65
CA GLU A 116 3.52 20.86 18.50
C GLU A 116 2.09 21.28 18.79
N LEU A 117 1.34 20.42 19.49
CA LEU A 117 -0.06 20.66 19.82
C LEU A 117 -0.25 21.42 21.13
N GLY A 118 0.82 21.59 21.92
CA GLY A 118 0.77 22.30 23.19
C GLY A 118 -0.10 21.61 24.23
N VAL A 119 -0.13 20.26 24.24
CA VAL A 119 -0.95 19.45 25.15
C VAL A 119 -0.09 18.37 25.81
N GLU A 120 -0.57 17.85 26.94
CA GLU A 120 0.10 16.76 27.64
C GLU A 120 -0.01 15.44 26.85
N THR A 121 0.93 14.52 27.09
CA THR A 121 0.94 13.22 26.43
C THR A 121 -0.33 12.41 26.70
N SER A 122 -0.91 12.52 27.90
CA SER A 122 -2.20 11.91 28.22
C SER A 122 -3.33 12.39 27.33
N SER A 123 -3.33 13.67 26.96
CA SER A 123 -4.29 14.24 26.00
C SER A 123 -4.07 13.70 24.59
N ILE A 124 -2.82 13.46 24.17
CA ILE A 124 -2.51 12.84 22.90
C ILE A 124 -3.12 11.42 22.83
N TYR A 125 -2.95 10.64 23.88
CA TYR A 125 -3.53 9.27 23.94
C TYR A 125 -5.04 9.27 23.86
N ARG A 126 -5.71 10.20 24.53
CA ARG A 126 -7.18 10.33 24.46
C ARG A 126 -7.66 10.74 23.09
N ARG A 127 -6.98 11.69 22.46
CA ARG A 127 -7.29 12.13 21.08
C ARG A 127 -7.03 11.02 20.09
N ARG A 128 -5.94 10.28 20.26
CA ARG A 128 -5.62 9.11 19.44
C ARG A 128 -6.76 8.07 19.48
N ASP A 129 -7.21 7.73 20.67
CA ASP A 129 -8.27 6.73 20.83
C ASP A 129 -9.59 7.20 20.18
N LYS A 130 -9.94 8.46 20.33
CA LYS A 130 -11.10 9.06 19.68
C LYS A 130 -10.95 9.09 18.16
N ALA A 131 -9.79 9.53 17.67
CA ALA A 131 -9.51 9.58 16.24
C ALA A 131 -9.54 8.18 15.61
N LEU A 132 -8.97 7.19 16.30
CA LEU A 132 -8.99 5.80 15.84
C LEU A 132 -10.41 5.24 15.80
N LYS A 133 -11.25 5.57 16.77
CA LYS A 133 -12.66 5.19 16.78
C LYS A 133 -13.39 5.78 15.57
N GLN A 134 -13.19 7.07 15.30
CA GLN A 134 -13.79 7.75 14.15
C GLN A 134 -13.29 7.15 12.82
N PHE A 135 -12.01 6.88 12.72
CA PHE A 135 -11.44 6.24 11.56
C PHE A 135 -12.02 4.83 11.34
N THR A 136 -12.13 4.04 12.40
CA THR A 136 -12.69 2.69 12.35
C THR A 136 -14.14 2.71 11.87
N LEU A 137 -14.92 3.62 12.40
CA LEU A 137 -16.33 3.82 11.99
C LEU A 137 -16.41 4.21 10.51
N ALA A 138 -15.58 5.15 10.07
CA ALA A 138 -15.57 5.60 8.68
C ALA A 138 -15.11 4.52 7.72
N TYR A 139 -14.18 3.67 8.14
CA TYR A 139 -13.63 2.61 7.29
C TYR A 139 -14.53 1.37 7.21
N TYR A 140 -15.04 0.92 8.34
CA TYR A 140 -15.79 -0.35 8.47
C TYR A 140 -17.28 -0.18 8.75
N GLY A 141 -17.74 1.02 9.09
CA GLY A 141 -19.12 1.23 9.52
C GLY A 141 -19.44 0.65 10.90
N ILE A 142 -18.43 0.38 11.70
CA ILE A 142 -18.57 -0.24 13.02
C ILE A 142 -18.10 0.73 14.10
N ASP A 143 -19.01 1.04 15.02
CA ASP A 143 -18.73 1.87 16.20
C ASP A 143 -18.31 0.96 17.37
N GLU A 144 -17.02 0.87 17.56
CA GLU A 144 -16.42 0.00 18.56
C GLU A 144 -15.86 0.79 19.75
#